data_1cfebf875411e0bfdd3de156272c31d6
#
_entry.id   1cfebf875411e0bfdd3de156272c31d6
#
_cell.length_a   1.000
_cell.length_b   1.000
_cell.length_c   1.000
_cell.angle_alpha   90.00
_cell.angle_beta   90.00
_cell.angle_gamma   90.00
#
_symmetry.space_group_name_H-M   'P 1'
#
loop_
_entity.id
_entity.type
_entity.pdbx_description
1 polymer ?
#
loop_
_entity_poly.entity_id
_entity_poly.type
_entity_poly.pdbx_seq_one_letter_code
_entity_poly.pdbx_strand_id
1 'polypeptide(L)' 'MNAFDVLGAVVSAGLLVYLLVALLKAEEL' A
#
# COMPACT_ATOMS: atom_id res chain seq x y z
N MET A 1 -3.81 -16.11 13.60
CA MET A 1 -3.49 -14.72 13.27
C MET A 1 -3.66 -13.84 14.49
N ASN A 2 -2.69 -13.02 14.77
CA ASN A 2 -2.77 -12.09 15.89
C ASN A 2 -2.88 -10.65 15.38
N ALA A 3 -3.00 -9.69 16.31
CA ALA A 3 -3.18 -8.29 15.95
C ALA A 3 -2.00 -7.73 15.15
N PHE A 4 -0.80 -8.16 15.47
CA PHE A 4 0.39 -7.70 14.76
C PHE A 4 0.40 -8.19 13.31
N ASP A 5 -0.09 -9.40 13.10
CA ASP A 5 -0.16 -9.98 11.77
C ASP A 5 -1.15 -9.19 10.91
N VAL A 6 -2.31 -8.89 11.46
CA VAL A 6 -3.32 -8.10 10.77
C VAL A 6 -2.81 -6.69 10.49
N LEU A 7 -2.14 -6.09 11.46
CA LEU A 7 -1.58 -4.75 11.30
C LEU A 7 -0.58 -4.70 10.15
N GLY A 8 0.31 -5.70 10.10
CA GLY A 8 1.29 -5.78 9.02
C GLY A 8 0.64 -5.92 7.66
N ALA A 9 -0.42 -6.71 7.57
CA ALA A 9 -1.13 -6.91 6.32
C ALA A 9 -1.79 -5.62 5.84
N VAL A 10 -2.42 -4.90 6.76
CA VAL A 10 -3.10 -3.63 6.42
C VAL A 10 -2.08 -2.58 5.97
N VAL A 11 -0.97 -2.46 6.68
CA VAL A 11 0.08 -1.50 6.34
C VAL A 11 0.68 -1.84 4.97
N SER A 12 0.96 -3.12 4.73
CA SER A 12 1.53 -3.55 3.46
C SER A 12 0.59 -3.26 2.31
N ALA A 13 -0.68 -3.57 2.47
CA ALA A 13 -1.68 -3.30 1.43
C ALA A 13 -1.79 -1.81 1.14
N GLY A 14 -1.79 -1.00 2.18
CA GLY A 14 -1.85 0.45 2.02
C GLY A 14 -0.65 1.01 1.26
N LEU A 15 0.53 0.52 1.58
CA LEU A 15 1.75 0.96 0.90
C LEU A 15 1.76 0.55 -0.56
N LEU A 16 1.29 -0.65 -0.86
CA LEU A 16 1.21 -1.13 -2.23
C LEU A 16 0.27 -0.26 -3.06
N VAL A 17 -0.90 0.05 -2.52
CA VAL A 17 -1.86 0.90 -3.21
C VAL A 17 -1.29 2.31 -3.40
N TYR A 18 -0.62 2.84 -2.39
CA TYR A 18 -0.01 4.15 -2.47
C TYR A 18 1.02 4.23 -3.59
N LEU A 19 1.88 3.23 -3.66
CA LEU A 19 2.91 3.18 -4.70
C LEU A 19 2.31 3.04 -6.09
N LEU A 20 1.25 2.27 -6.20
CA LEU A 20 0.56 2.08 -7.48
C LEU A 20 -0.03 3.38 -7.96
N VAL A 21 -0.70 4.11 -7.08
CA VAL A 21 -1.29 5.41 -7.42
C VAL A 21 -0.20 6.41 -7.79
N ALA A 22 0.91 6.39 -7.06
CA ALA A 22 2.02 7.29 -7.33
C ALA A 22 2.61 7.06 -8.72
N LEU A 23 2.73 5.79 -9.11
CA LEU A 23 3.23 5.43 -10.43
C LEU A 23 2.31 5.91 -11.54
N LEU A 24 1.01 5.72 -11.35
CA LEU A 24 0.02 6.14 -12.35
C LEU A 24 0.00 7.66 -12.50
N LYS A 25 0.14 8.37 -11.39
CA LYS A 25 0.16 9.83 -11.42
C LYS A 25 1.44 10.38 -12.00
N ALA A 26 2.54 9.67 -11.82
CA ALA A 26 3.81 10.09 -12.38
C ALA A 26 3.77 10.09 -13.91
N GLU A 27 3.01 9.18 -14.49
CA GLU A 27 2.89 9.08 -15.93
C GLU A 27 2.07 10.22 -16.53
N GLU A 28 1.24 10.86 -15.74
CA GLU A 28 0.40 11.95 -16.20
C GLU A 28 1.14 13.28 -16.36
N LEU A 29 2.37 13.31 -15.89
CA LEU A 29 3.20 14.49 -16.08
C LEU A 29 3.64 14.59 -17.54
#